data_601114c33f3422bfd336431970ad3ed4
#
_entry.id   601114c33f3422bfd336431970ad3ed4
#
_cell.length_a   1.000
_cell.length_b   1.000
_cell.length_c   1.000
_cell.angle_alpha   90.00
_cell.angle_beta   90.00
_cell.angle_gamma   90.00
#
_symmetry.space_group_name_H-M   'P 1'
#
loop_
_entity.id
_entity.type
_entity.pdbx_description
1 polymer ?
#
loop_
_entity_poly.entity_id
_entity_poly.type
_entity_poly.pdbx_seq_one_letter_code
_entity_poly.pdbx_strand_id
1 'polypeptide(L)'
;MQIGIAAHSGEVSEELKERAKRFVDGLSSCKNVRLLLGGYWGLMKVVVDEALNKGLPVILFLPIEREDVEIPDEVIKVYTGCEFRCRSVMLVRSSDVLVSLGGGVGTQIELFMAYAMGKPIYSLYNTGLSTDNLKHVYPEYFDDRQIVKIKYFDDEVKMANVIC
;
A
#
# COMPACT_ATOMS: atom_id res chain seq x y z
N MET A 1 8.87 11.86 -2.68
CA MET A 1 7.46 11.38 -2.65
C MET A 1 7.33 10.22 -1.68
N GLN A 2 6.32 10.25 -0.84
CA GLN A 2 5.98 9.20 0.12
C GLN A 2 4.80 8.38 -0.42
N ILE A 3 5.06 7.12 -0.74
CA ILE A 3 4.05 6.21 -1.30
C ILE A 3 3.54 5.30 -0.19
N GLY A 4 2.29 5.48 0.23
CA GLY A 4 1.62 4.54 1.12
C GLY A 4 1.22 3.29 0.36
N ILE A 5 1.57 2.13 0.89
CA ILE A 5 1.24 0.84 0.30
C ILE A 5 0.26 0.12 1.22
N ALA A 6 -0.95 -0.06 0.74
CA ALA A 6 -1.97 -0.89 1.36
C ALA A 6 -1.91 -2.28 0.73
N ALA A 7 -1.55 -3.28 1.53
CA ALA A 7 -1.34 -4.65 1.06
C ALA A 7 -1.87 -5.65 2.08
N HIS A 8 -2.29 -6.82 1.62
CA HIS A 8 -2.92 -7.85 2.44
C HIS A 8 -2.01 -8.32 3.58
N SER A 9 -2.58 -8.47 4.77
CA SER A 9 -1.86 -8.90 5.97
C SER A 9 -1.76 -10.43 6.11
N GLY A 10 -2.52 -11.20 5.32
CA GLY A 10 -2.52 -12.66 5.32
C GLY A 10 -1.71 -13.26 4.19
N GLU A 11 -1.82 -14.58 4.06
CA GLU A 11 -1.20 -15.31 2.95
C GLU A 11 -1.85 -14.95 1.61
N VAL A 12 -1.03 -14.88 0.59
CA VAL A 12 -1.44 -14.60 -0.79
C VAL A 12 -0.79 -15.60 -1.74
N SER A 13 -1.29 -15.65 -2.98
CA SER A 13 -0.72 -16.51 -4.03
C SER A 13 0.72 -16.10 -4.36
N GLU A 14 1.51 -17.06 -4.85
CA GLU A 14 2.87 -16.78 -5.35
C GLU A 14 2.83 -15.78 -6.51
N GLU A 15 1.80 -15.87 -7.37
CA GLU A 15 1.61 -14.92 -8.46
C GLU A 15 1.47 -13.48 -7.95
N LEU A 16 0.68 -13.25 -6.91
CA LEU A 16 0.52 -11.91 -6.34
C LEU A 16 1.80 -11.41 -5.67
N LYS A 17 2.56 -12.29 -5.02
CA LYS A 17 3.89 -11.95 -4.48
C LYS A 17 4.82 -11.47 -5.58
N GLU A 18 4.87 -12.17 -6.71
CA GLU A 18 5.71 -11.77 -7.85
C GLU A 18 5.24 -10.46 -8.50
N ARG A 19 3.93 -10.24 -8.57
CA ARG A 19 3.37 -8.95 -9.04
C ARG A 19 3.80 -7.81 -8.12
N ALA A 20 3.73 -8.00 -6.80
CA ALA A 20 4.18 -7.00 -5.83
C ALA A 20 5.67 -6.68 -6.00
N LYS A 21 6.51 -7.68 -6.22
CA LYS A 21 7.94 -7.47 -6.47
C LYS A 21 8.17 -6.66 -7.75
N ARG A 22 7.49 -7.00 -8.86
CA ARG A 22 7.60 -6.25 -10.11
C ARG A 22 7.14 -4.80 -9.97
N PHE A 23 6.11 -4.56 -9.16
CA PHE A 23 5.68 -3.20 -8.83
C PHE A 23 6.80 -2.42 -8.14
N VAL A 24 7.40 -2.99 -7.10
CA VAL A 24 8.50 -2.36 -6.35
C VAL A 24 9.72 -2.15 -7.26
N ASP A 25 10.05 -3.12 -8.09
CA ASP A 25 11.13 -3.00 -9.07
C ASP A 25 10.89 -1.81 -10.01
N GLY A 26 9.66 -1.65 -10.50
CA GLY A 26 9.27 -0.50 -11.32
C GLY A 26 9.46 0.84 -10.61
N LEU A 27 9.25 0.90 -9.29
CA LEU A 27 9.48 2.11 -8.51
C LEU A 27 10.97 2.42 -8.28
N SER A 28 11.86 1.46 -8.46
CA SER A 28 13.29 1.66 -8.19
C SER A 28 13.94 2.70 -9.10
N SER A 29 13.32 2.98 -10.23
CA SER A 29 13.77 4.05 -11.16
C SER A 29 13.31 5.45 -10.75
N CYS A 30 12.36 5.56 -9.84
CA CYS A 30 11.87 6.84 -9.36
C CYS A 30 12.88 7.53 -8.45
N LYS A 31 13.02 8.83 -8.60
CA LYS A 31 13.87 9.62 -7.72
C LYS A 31 13.14 10.02 -6.44
N ASN A 32 13.84 9.94 -5.30
CA ASN A 32 13.35 10.43 -4.00
C ASN A 32 12.02 9.81 -3.56
N VAL A 33 11.87 8.48 -3.73
CA VAL A 33 10.71 7.72 -3.30
C VAL A 33 10.99 7.06 -1.95
N ARG A 34 10.00 7.04 -1.06
CA ARG A 34 9.98 6.27 0.20
C ARG A 34 8.69 5.49 0.26
N LEU A 35 8.75 4.25 0.73
CA LEU A 35 7.57 3.41 0.89
C LEU A 35 7.10 3.41 2.34
N LEU A 36 5.82 3.65 2.55
CA LEU A 36 5.17 3.65 3.86
C LEU A 36 4.23 2.45 3.94
N LEU A 37 4.43 1.57 4.93
CA LEU A 37 3.58 0.40 5.14
C LEU A 37 3.16 0.28 6.60
N GLY A 38 2.16 -0.56 6.85
CA GLY A 38 1.58 -0.74 8.18
C GLY A 38 2.18 -1.89 8.98
N GLY A 39 3.09 -2.67 8.42
CA GLY A 39 3.68 -3.80 9.12
C GLY A 39 4.63 -4.62 8.25
N TYR A 40 5.11 -5.73 8.84
CA TYR A 40 6.11 -6.61 8.24
C TYR A 40 5.63 -8.06 8.30
N TRP A 41 4.48 -8.33 7.67
CA TRP A 41 3.88 -9.66 7.54
C TRP A 41 3.00 -9.70 6.29
N GLY A 42 2.62 -10.92 5.88
CA GLY A 42 1.81 -11.11 4.68
C GLY A 42 2.45 -10.51 3.43
N LEU A 43 1.63 -9.91 2.57
CA LEU A 43 2.10 -9.24 1.35
C LEU A 43 2.96 -8.01 1.66
N MET A 44 2.72 -7.34 2.78
CA MET A 44 3.55 -6.20 3.22
C MET A 44 5.02 -6.60 3.38
N LYS A 45 5.28 -7.78 3.96
CA LYS A 45 6.65 -8.29 4.11
C LYS A 45 7.33 -8.46 2.76
N VAL A 46 6.64 -8.99 1.77
CA VAL A 46 7.18 -9.17 0.41
C VAL A 46 7.59 -7.83 -0.19
N VAL A 47 6.73 -6.80 -0.03
CA VAL A 47 7.03 -5.45 -0.51
C VAL A 47 8.25 -4.85 0.19
N VAL A 48 8.32 -4.97 1.52
CA VAL A 48 9.46 -4.43 2.29
C VAL A 48 10.77 -5.11 1.90
N ASP A 49 10.77 -6.44 1.83
CA ASP A 49 11.98 -7.19 1.46
C ASP A 49 12.48 -6.80 0.06
N GLU A 50 11.59 -6.67 -0.90
CA GLU A 50 11.97 -6.25 -2.26
C GLU A 50 12.43 -4.79 -2.29
N ALA A 51 11.78 -3.91 -1.54
CA ALA A 51 12.20 -2.51 -1.44
C ALA A 51 13.63 -2.38 -0.90
N LEU A 52 13.97 -3.14 0.14
CA LEU A 52 15.33 -3.18 0.68
C LEU A 52 16.33 -3.72 -0.34
N ASN A 53 15.97 -4.77 -1.08
CA ASN A 53 16.80 -5.30 -2.16
C ASN A 53 17.10 -4.26 -3.24
N LYS A 54 16.17 -3.34 -3.48
CA LYS A 54 16.30 -2.27 -4.48
C LYS A 54 16.87 -0.97 -3.91
N GLY A 55 17.21 -0.95 -2.63
CA GLY A 55 17.74 0.24 -1.97
C GLY A 55 16.71 1.35 -1.75
N LEU A 56 15.41 1.04 -1.77
CA LEU A 56 14.34 1.99 -1.50
C LEU A 56 14.14 2.15 0.01
N PRO A 57 14.09 3.38 0.52
CA PRO A 57 13.79 3.62 1.93
C PRO A 57 12.39 3.16 2.30
N VAL A 58 12.26 2.50 3.45
CA VAL A 58 10.99 2.00 3.99
C VAL A 58 10.75 2.57 5.38
N ILE A 59 9.54 3.03 5.60
CA ILE A 59 9.05 3.50 6.90
C ILE A 59 7.82 2.64 7.27
N LEU A 60 7.89 1.98 8.44
CA LEU A 60 6.77 1.21 8.95
C LEU A 60 6.07 1.94 10.08
N PHE A 61 4.75 2.05 9.97
CA PHE A 61 3.86 2.55 11.02
C PHE A 61 3.28 1.35 11.74
N LEU A 62 3.80 1.04 12.93
CA LEU A 62 3.44 -0.17 13.66
C LEU A 62 2.26 0.07 14.59
N PRO A 63 1.24 -0.82 14.56
CA PRO A 63 0.17 -0.80 15.56
C PRO A 63 0.70 -1.36 16.87
N ILE A 64 0.10 -0.95 17.99
CA ILE A 64 0.52 -1.39 19.32
C ILE A 64 0.47 -2.93 19.48
N GLU A 65 -0.44 -3.60 18.79
CA GLU A 65 -0.62 -5.05 18.86
C GLU A 65 0.53 -5.83 18.18
N ARG A 66 1.34 -5.19 17.34
CA ARG A 66 2.37 -5.85 16.54
C ARG A 66 3.72 -5.13 16.59
N GLU A 67 4.05 -4.52 17.72
CA GLU A 67 5.37 -3.91 17.93
C GLU A 67 6.48 -4.95 18.16
N ASP A 68 6.12 -6.18 18.47
CA ASP A 68 7.01 -7.31 18.74
C ASP A 68 7.60 -7.98 17.49
N VAL A 69 7.15 -7.60 16.31
CA VAL A 69 7.62 -8.19 15.05
C VAL A 69 9.07 -7.84 14.81
N GLU A 70 9.89 -8.85 14.51
CA GLU A 70 11.29 -8.66 14.17
C GLU A 70 11.40 -8.03 12.77
N ILE A 71 12.03 -6.86 12.68
CA ILE A 71 12.07 -6.02 11.48
C ILE A 71 13.54 -5.73 11.16
N PRO A 72 13.96 -5.76 9.88
CA PRO A 72 15.33 -5.40 9.47
C PRO A 72 15.73 -4.00 9.97
N ASP A 73 16.99 -3.86 10.37
CA ASP A 73 17.51 -2.62 10.98
C ASP A 73 17.49 -1.42 10.03
N GLU A 74 17.51 -1.66 8.71
CA GLU A 74 17.46 -0.61 7.69
C GLU A 74 16.11 0.10 7.62
N VAL A 75 15.06 -0.53 8.15
CA VAL A 75 13.71 0.01 8.13
C VAL A 75 13.53 1.03 9.26
N ILE A 76 12.96 2.17 8.92
CA ILE A 76 12.55 3.17 9.92
C ILE A 76 11.24 2.70 10.55
N LYS A 77 11.25 2.54 11.88
CA LYS A 77 10.08 2.07 12.65
C LYS A 77 9.45 3.23 13.38
N VAL A 78 8.15 3.42 13.15
CA VAL A 78 7.34 4.40 13.89
C VAL A 78 6.41 3.62 14.82
N TYR A 79 6.65 3.73 16.12
CA TYR A 79 5.79 3.15 17.15
C TYR A 79 4.64 4.13 17.41
N THR A 80 3.50 3.89 16.77
CA THR A 80 2.38 4.85 16.76
C THR A 80 1.66 4.94 18.11
N GLY A 81 1.76 3.90 18.96
CA GLY A 81 1.00 3.81 20.18
C GLY A 81 -0.51 3.65 19.98
N CYS A 82 -0.91 3.38 18.75
CA CYS A 82 -2.31 3.27 18.32
C CYS A 82 -2.64 1.84 17.93
N GLU A 83 -3.93 1.50 18.00
CA GLU A 83 -4.43 0.25 17.44
C GLU A 83 -4.40 0.27 15.89
N PHE A 84 -4.73 -0.85 15.26
CA PHE A 84 -4.62 -1.03 13.81
C PHE A 84 -5.25 0.09 12.98
N ARG A 85 -6.45 0.57 13.32
CA ARG A 85 -7.19 1.57 12.53
C ARG A 85 -6.62 2.97 12.71
N CYS A 86 -6.29 3.32 13.93
CA CYS A 86 -5.61 4.58 14.24
C CYS A 86 -4.24 4.66 13.54
N ARG A 87 -3.47 3.58 13.54
CA ARG A 87 -2.21 3.47 12.81
C ARG A 87 -2.42 3.73 11.31
N SER A 88 -3.47 3.19 10.71
CA SER A 88 -3.79 3.40 9.29
C SER A 88 -4.07 4.87 8.98
N VAL A 89 -4.69 5.62 9.89
CA VAL A 89 -4.89 7.07 9.74
C VAL A 89 -3.54 7.78 9.60
N MET A 90 -2.59 7.46 10.46
CA MET A 90 -1.25 8.08 10.42
C MET A 90 -0.51 7.74 9.13
N LEU A 91 -0.58 6.49 8.68
CA LEU A 91 0.03 6.04 7.44
C LEU A 91 -0.54 6.78 6.23
N VAL A 92 -1.86 6.79 6.09
CA VAL A 92 -2.54 7.42 4.96
C VAL A 92 -2.31 8.93 4.97
N ARG A 93 -2.41 9.56 6.14
CA ARG A 93 -2.17 11.00 6.29
C ARG A 93 -0.75 11.40 5.89
N SER A 94 0.22 10.54 6.18
CA SER A 94 1.65 10.78 5.87
C SER A 94 2.02 10.49 4.41
N SER A 95 1.12 9.86 3.66
CA SER A 95 1.36 9.49 2.25
C SER A 95 1.02 10.64 1.32
N ASP A 96 1.81 10.79 0.26
CA ASP A 96 1.49 11.70 -0.86
C ASP A 96 0.52 11.03 -1.82
N VAL A 97 0.66 9.73 -2.01
CA VAL A 97 -0.24 8.87 -2.81
C VAL A 97 -0.47 7.57 -2.07
N LEU A 98 -1.61 6.92 -2.32
CA LEU A 98 -1.89 5.59 -1.78
C LEU A 98 -2.00 4.57 -2.92
N VAL A 99 -1.30 3.45 -2.75
CA VAL A 99 -1.32 2.31 -3.68
C VAL A 99 -1.89 1.11 -2.96
N SER A 100 -2.87 0.45 -3.57
CA SER A 100 -3.34 -0.86 -3.13
C SER A 100 -2.76 -1.96 -4.02
N LEU A 101 -2.13 -2.94 -3.40
CA LEU A 101 -1.67 -4.17 -4.07
C LEU A 101 -2.63 -5.35 -3.85
N GLY A 102 -3.81 -5.05 -3.32
CA GLY A 102 -4.83 -6.04 -3.00
C GLY A 102 -4.86 -6.38 -1.51
N GLY A 103 -6.07 -6.58 -1.01
CA GLY A 103 -6.28 -6.95 0.38
C GLY A 103 -7.75 -7.09 0.75
N GLY A 104 -8.00 -7.19 2.03
CA GLY A 104 -9.32 -7.31 2.63
C GLY A 104 -9.85 -5.99 3.17
N VAL A 105 -10.57 -6.06 4.29
CA VAL A 105 -11.24 -4.89 4.86
C VAL A 105 -10.27 -3.79 5.29
N GLY A 106 -9.12 -4.12 5.84
CA GLY A 106 -8.13 -3.12 6.26
C GLY A 106 -7.61 -2.30 5.08
N THR A 107 -7.30 -2.96 3.97
CA THR A 107 -6.88 -2.29 2.73
C THR A 107 -7.99 -1.40 2.18
N GLN A 108 -9.24 -1.87 2.20
CA GLN A 108 -10.39 -1.07 1.76
C GLN A 108 -10.58 0.16 2.64
N ILE A 109 -10.45 0.04 3.96
CA ILE A 109 -10.52 1.18 4.87
C ILE A 109 -9.46 2.22 4.52
N GLU A 110 -8.23 1.81 4.25
CA GLU A 110 -7.15 2.72 3.86
C GLU A 110 -7.44 3.42 2.54
N LEU A 111 -8.02 2.71 1.56
CA LEU A 111 -8.46 3.31 0.30
C LEU A 111 -9.56 4.36 0.51
N PHE A 112 -10.57 4.07 1.33
CA PHE A 112 -11.63 5.03 1.65
C PHE A 112 -11.08 6.24 2.42
N MET A 113 -10.14 6.03 3.35
CA MET A 113 -9.48 7.14 4.05
C MET A 113 -8.68 8.02 3.08
N ALA A 114 -7.91 7.44 2.17
CA ALA A 114 -7.15 8.19 1.18
C ALA A 114 -8.09 9.04 0.30
N TYR A 115 -9.21 8.46 -0.13
CA TYR A 115 -10.24 9.17 -0.88
C TYR A 115 -10.78 10.36 -0.09
N ALA A 116 -11.18 10.15 1.17
CA ALA A 116 -11.71 11.20 2.02
C ALA A 116 -10.68 12.33 2.29
N MET A 117 -9.39 12.00 2.27
CA MET A 117 -8.29 12.95 2.44
C MET A 117 -7.83 13.58 1.12
N GLY A 118 -8.44 13.24 -0.01
CA GLY A 118 -8.08 13.76 -1.33
C GLY A 118 -6.72 13.29 -1.84
N LYS A 119 -6.22 12.15 -1.36
CA LYS A 119 -4.96 11.57 -1.82
C LYS A 119 -5.16 10.86 -3.15
N PRO A 120 -4.25 10.99 -4.12
CA PRO A 120 -4.26 10.16 -5.33
C PRO A 120 -4.23 8.67 -4.98
N ILE A 121 -5.06 7.87 -5.67
CA ILE A 121 -5.22 6.44 -5.40
C ILE A 121 -4.94 5.64 -6.66
N TYR A 122 -4.08 4.63 -6.51
CA TYR A 122 -3.75 3.65 -7.54
C TYR A 122 -4.03 2.26 -6.99
N SER A 123 -4.89 1.50 -7.64
CA SER A 123 -5.31 0.20 -7.13
C SER A 123 -5.09 -0.90 -8.16
N LEU A 124 -4.29 -1.89 -7.76
CA LEU A 124 -4.09 -3.09 -8.54
C LEU A 124 -5.33 -3.98 -8.44
N TYR A 125 -5.82 -4.51 -9.56
CA TYR A 125 -6.94 -5.45 -9.57
C TYR A 125 -6.50 -6.79 -10.21
N ASN A 126 -7.41 -7.76 -10.28
CA ASN A 126 -7.11 -9.16 -10.59
C ASN A 126 -6.10 -9.75 -9.60
N THR A 127 -6.25 -9.39 -8.32
CA THR A 127 -5.40 -9.86 -7.24
C THR A 127 -5.91 -11.16 -6.60
N GLY A 128 -7.17 -11.51 -6.84
CA GLY A 128 -7.86 -12.62 -6.17
C GLY A 128 -8.37 -12.27 -4.78
N LEU A 129 -8.28 -11.01 -4.36
CA LEU A 129 -8.68 -10.53 -3.04
C LEU A 129 -9.89 -9.58 -3.12
N SER A 130 -10.49 -9.29 -1.97
CA SER A 130 -11.76 -8.54 -1.87
C SER A 130 -11.71 -7.15 -2.52
N THR A 131 -10.55 -6.50 -2.54
CA THR A 131 -10.37 -5.20 -3.18
C THR A 131 -10.66 -5.20 -4.68
N ASP A 132 -10.62 -6.37 -5.33
CA ASP A 132 -10.99 -6.48 -6.76
C ASP A 132 -12.43 -6.06 -7.02
N ASN A 133 -13.33 -6.22 -6.03
CA ASN A 133 -14.73 -5.87 -6.13
C ASN A 133 -14.94 -4.34 -6.23
N LEU A 134 -14.01 -3.55 -5.75
CA LEU A 134 -14.15 -2.09 -5.74
C LEU A 134 -14.29 -1.50 -7.13
N LYS A 135 -13.57 -2.05 -8.11
CA LYS A 135 -13.67 -1.59 -9.50
C LYS A 135 -15.07 -1.75 -10.08
N HIS A 136 -15.78 -2.81 -9.69
CA HIS A 136 -17.15 -3.06 -10.16
C HIS A 136 -18.16 -2.14 -9.51
N VAL A 137 -18.02 -1.89 -8.20
CA VAL A 137 -18.95 -1.05 -7.43
C VAL A 137 -18.64 0.43 -7.60
N TYR A 138 -17.35 0.77 -7.64
CA TYR A 138 -16.87 2.16 -7.69
C TYR A 138 -15.87 2.33 -8.84
N PRO A 139 -16.33 2.37 -10.10
CA PRO A 139 -15.42 2.42 -11.25
C PRO A 139 -14.60 3.70 -11.33
N GLU A 140 -15.05 4.80 -10.75
CA GLU A 140 -14.36 6.09 -10.81
C GLU A 140 -14.19 6.75 -9.44
N TYR A 141 -15.25 6.82 -8.64
CA TYR A 141 -15.29 7.52 -7.35
C TYR A 141 -15.93 6.64 -6.30
N PHE A 142 -15.60 6.86 -5.02
CA PHE A 142 -16.23 6.11 -3.92
C PHE A 142 -17.56 6.69 -3.47
N ASP A 143 -17.85 7.96 -3.78
CA ASP A 143 -19.16 8.59 -3.51
C ASP A 143 -19.46 9.74 -4.50
N ASP A 144 -20.60 10.36 -4.31
CA ASP A 144 -21.11 11.42 -5.19
C ASP A 144 -20.30 12.73 -5.09
N ARG A 145 -19.44 12.89 -4.09
CA ARG A 145 -18.61 14.09 -3.92
C ARG A 145 -17.50 14.20 -4.95
N GLN A 146 -17.11 13.09 -5.59
CA GLN A 146 -16.09 13.06 -6.65
C GLN A 146 -14.76 13.71 -6.22
N ILE A 147 -14.28 13.36 -5.00
CA ILE A 147 -13.09 13.99 -4.39
C ILE A 147 -11.83 13.69 -5.20
N VAL A 148 -11.59 12.41 -5.48
CA VAL A 148 -10.46 11.95 -6.28
C VAL A 148 -10.85 10.71 -7.07
N LYS A 149 -10.40 10.63 -8.31
CA LYS A 149 -10.67 9.48 -9.18
C LYS A 149 -9.74 8.32 -8.83
N ILE A 150 -10.31 7.13 -8.60
CA ILE A 150 -9.51 5.93 -8.37
C ILE A 150 -8.97 5.43 -9.71
N LYS A 151 -7.66 5.21 -9.77
CA LYS A 151 -6.99 4.66 -10.95
C LYS A 151 -6.73 3.18 -10.76
N TYR A 152 -7.44 2.35 -11.52
CA TYR A 152 -7.30 0.90 -11.46
C TYR A 152 -6.35 0.38 -12.52
N PHE A 153 -5.50 -0.58 -12.16
CA PHE A 153 -4.51 -1.19 -13.05
C PHE A 153 -4.54 -2.72 -12.92
N ASP A 154 -4.42 -3.41 -14.04
CA ASP A 154 -4.18 -4.85 -14.10
C ASP A 154 -2.70 -5.19 -14.34
N ASP A 155 -1.89 -4.18 -14.65
CA ASP A 155 -0.46 -4.26 -14.91
C ASP A 155 0.29 -3.43 -13.85
N GLU A 156 1.01 -4.13 -12.99
CA GLU A 156 1.75 -3.52 -11.88
C GLU A 156 2.93 -2.66 -12.33
N VAL A 157 3.57 -3.02 -13.44
CA VAL A 157 4.71 -2.25 -13.98
C VAL A 157 4.20 -0.94 -14.58
N LYS A 158 3.09 -1.00 -15.31
CA LYS A 158 2.44 0.19 -15.85
C LYS A 158 1.99 1.11 -14.72
N MET A 159 1.43 0.54 -13.64
CA MET A 159 1.03 1.32 -12.47
C MET A 159 2.23 2.03 -11.83
N ALA A 160 3.35 1.34 -11.63
CA ALA A 160 4.57 1.94 -11.09
C ALA A 160 5.07 3.08 -11.97
N ASN A 161 5.10 2.89 -13.30
CA ASN A 161 5.55 3.91 -14.25
C ASN A 161 4.67 5.16 -14.23
N VAL A 162 3.37 5.03 -14.02
CA VAL A 162 2.45 6.18 -13.96
C VAL A 162 2.63 6.96 -12.66
N ILE A 163 2.98 6.29 -11.56
CA ILE A 163 3.25 6.93 -10.27
C ILE A 163 4.56 7.72 -10.30
N CYS A 164 5.55 7.19 -10.98
CA CYS A 164 6.82 7.86 -11.19
C CYS A 164 6.70 9.01 -12.20
#